data_ba14b7d718beac2a3a1090d6e677b1d8
#
_entry.id   ba14b7d718beac2a3a1090d6e677b1d8
#
_cell.length_a   1.000
_cell.length_b   1.000
_cell.length_c   1.000
_cell.angle_alpha   90.00
_cell.angle_beta   90.00
_cell.angle_gamma   90.00
#
_symmetry.space_group_name_H-M   'P 1'
#
loop_
_entity.id
_entity.type
_entity.pdbx_description
1 polymer ?
#
loop_
_entity_poly.entity_id
_entity_poly.type
_entity_poly.pdbx_seq_one_letter_code
_entity_poly.pdbx_strand_id
1 'polypeptide(L)'
;LMMTPFAFLQSPYRWLKAISDVQGPVMTGGPNFAYEICVSKVTEEQKATLDLSRWSVASNGAEPINLETLNRFYEAFKSTGYKAQASFPCYGLAEGTLFVTGGPKDKAPISLHIDADKIEKNVIDVKPTDDAIKRLLVASGTPAEEQSIKIVNPNTFRECSSTQVGEIWVSGDSVAKGYWNRPDQTKETFHARVVGVEDENHYLRTGDLGFLHDNQLYVTGREKDLIIIRGRNHYPQDIEETVSAADPTQGQNQSPIRVGNVAAFSIKIDDEEKLVVAAEVDRHYLKTCKRFTKLQETDEKPDPELDESGKQKYLSMDPDLVIAAVRQAI
;
A
#
# COMPACT_ATOMS: atom_id res chain seq x y z
N LEU A 1 -14.98 -18.64 -8.73
CA LEU A 1 -16.08 -17.82 -8.19
C LEU A 1 -15.73 -16.33 -8.41
N MET A 2 -16.66 -15.56 -8.95
CA MET A 2 -16.47 -14.12 -9.14
C MET A 2 -17.39 -13.35 -8.18
N MET A 3 -16.86 -12.30 -7.58
CA MET A 3 -17.61 -11.40 -6.70
C MET A 3 -17.46 -9.96 -7.19
N THR A 4 -18.54 -9.19 -7.23
CA THR A 4 -18.44 -7.78 -7.58
C THR A 4 -17.81 -6.98 -6.45
N PRO A 5 -17.03 -5.92 -6.73
CA PRO A 5 -16.47 -5.05 -5.68
C PRO A 5 -17.54 -4.51 -4.73
N PHE A 6 -18.71 -4.16 -5.24
CA PHE A 6 -19.82 -3.67 -4.44
C PHE A 6 -20.33 -4.71 -3.43
N ALA A 7 -20.46 -5.99 -3.83
CA ALA A 7 -20.88 -7.06 -2.93
C ALA A 7 -19.87 -7.29 -1.80
N PHE A 8 -18.56 -7.17 -2.12
CA PHE A 8 -17.49 -7.24 -1.14
C PHE A 8 -17.56 -6.05 -0.15
N LEU A 9 -17.64 -4.82 -0.65
CA LEU A 9 -17.69 -3.62 0.19
C LEU A 9 -18.89 -3.58 1.13
N GLN A 10 -20.05 -4.10 0.68
CA GLN A 10 -21.24 -4.25 1.52
C GLN A 10 -21.03 -5.25 2.66
N SER A 11 -20.38 -6.37 2.38
CA SER A 11 -20.16 -7.42 3.37
C SER A 11 -18.90 -8.25 3.01
N PRO A 12 -17.72 -7.87 3.53
CA PRO A 12 -16.47 -8.60 3.28
C PRO A 12 -16.51 -10.04 3.80
N TYR A 13 -17.36 -10.32 4.79
CA TYR A 13 -17.64 -11.69 5.26
C TYR A 13 -18.01 -12.65 4.11
N ARG A 14 -18.72 -12.17 3.07
CA ARG A 14 -19.07 -12.99 1.90
C ARG A 14 -17.85 -13.58 1.20
N TRP A 15 -16.77 -12.82 1.10
CA TRP A 15 -15.52 -13.30 0.50
C TRP A 15 -14.90 -14.40 1.35
N LEU A 16 -14.75 -14.16 2.65
CA LEU A 16 -14.18 -15.15 3.58
C LEU A 16 -15.05 -16.40 3.69
N LYS A 17 -16.38 -16.24 3.69
CA LYS A 17 -17.32 -17.35 3.69
C LYS A 17 -17.22 -18.18 2.41
N ALA A 18 -17.08 -17.53 1.25
CA ALA A 18 -16.87 -18.23 -0.02
C ALA A 18 -15.57 -19.06 -0.03
N ILE A 19 -14.48 -18.55 0.58
CA ILE A 19 -13.23 -19.30 0.78
C ILE A 19 -13.47 -20.50 1.70
N SER A 20 -14.20 -20.29 2.78
CA SER A 20 -14.53 -21.31 3.77
C SER A 20 -15.36 -22.48 3.19
N ASP A 21 -16.25 -22.19 2.23
CA ASP A 21 -17.19 -23.15 1.66
C ASP A 21 -16.58 -24.01 0.52
N VAL A 22 -15.43 -23.60 -0.04
CA VAL A 22 -14.78 -24.37 -1.10
C VAL A 22 -14.11 -25.62 -0.55
N GLN A 23 -14.30 -26.74 -1.23
CA GLN A 23 -13.58 -27.98 -0.93
C GLN A 23 -12.25 -28.02 -1.71
N GLY A 24 -11.12 -28.07 -0.99
CA GLY A 24 -9.78 -28.09 -1.57
C GLY A 24 -9.03 -26.78 -1.36
N PRO A 25 -7.79 -26.68 -1.89
CA PRO A 25 -6.95 -25.50 -1.74
C PRO A 25 -7.55 -24.29 -2.48
N VAL A 26 -7.51 -23.13 -1.86
CA VAL A 26 -8.05 -21.88 -2.40
C VAL A 26 -6.92 -20.92 -2.69
N MET A 27 -6.97 -20.31 -3.88
CA MET A 27 -6.16 -19.17 -4.27
C MET A 27 -7.08 -17.99 -4.56
N THR A 28 -6.91 -16.92 -3.82
CA THR A 28 -7.61 -15.64 -4.02
C THR A 28 -6.88 -14.55 -3.26
N GLY A 29 -7.17 -13.29 -3.53
CA GLY A 29 -6.52 -12.18 -2.83
C GLY A 29 -7.10 -10.83 -3.23
N GLY A 30 -6.43 -9.80 -2.78
CA GLY A 30 -6.76 -8.42 -3.07
C GLY A 30 -5.67 -7.48 -2.55
N PRO A 31 -5.78 -6.17 -2.77
CA PRO A 31 -4.85 -5.19 -2.20
C PRO A 31 -5.05 -5.04 -0.69
N ASN A 32 -4.16 -4.28 -0.03
CA ASN A 32 -4.16 -4.11 1.43
C ASN A 32 -5.55 -3.72 1.97
N PHE A 33 -6.24 -2.78 1.29
CA PHE A 33 -7.55 -2.31 1.76
C PHE A 33 -8.58 -3.45 1.90
N ALA A 34 -8.48 -4.50 1.09
CA ALA A 34 -9.42 -5.62 1.16
C ALA A 34 -9.23 -6.42 2.46
N TYR A 35 -8.00 -6.63 2.87
CA TYR A 35 -7.66 -7.25 4.14
C TYR A 35 -8.08 -6.38 5.32
N GLU A 36 -7.81 -5.05 5.25
CA GLU A 36 -8.19 -4.09 6.28
C GLU A 36 -9.71 -4.03 6.50
N ILE A 37 -10.49 -4.02 5.41
CA ILE A 37 -11.95 -4.03 5.51
C ILE A 37 -12.44 -5.32 6.17
N CYS A 38 -11.81 -6.47 5.92
CA CYS A 38 -12.14 -7.70 6.61
C CYS A 38 -11.86 -7.60 8.11
N VAL A 39 -10.69 -7.09 8.49
CA VAL A 39 -10.32 -6.89 9.90
C VAL A 39 -11.32 -5.99 10.62
N SER A 40 -11.73 -4.89 9.98
CA SER A 40 -12.59 -3.88 10.61
C SER A 40 -14.08 -4.21 10.65
N LYS A 41 -14.58 -5.07 9.71
CA LYS A 41 -16.03 -5.27 9.56
C LYS A 41 -16.52 -6.69 9.88
N VAL A 42 -15.65 -7.70 9.92
CA VAL A 42 -16.06 -9.08 10.21
C VAL A 42 -16.11 -9.27 11.72
N THR A 43 -17.30 -9.59 12.23
CA THR A 43 -17.53 -9.74 13.68
C THR A 43 -16.99 -11.09 14.20
N GLU A 44 -16.81 -11.21 15.51
CA GLU A 44 -16.35 -12.46 16.13
C GLU A 44 -17.34 -13.62 15.91
N GLU A 45 -18.66 -13.34 15.91
CA GLU A 45 -19.70 -14.32 15.61
C GLU A 45 -19.55 -14.85 14.16
N GLN A 46 -19.23 -13.94 13.22
CA GLN A 46 -18.98 -14.33 11.84
C GLN A 46 -17.69 -15.14 11.70
N LYS A 47 -16.60 -14.73 12.37
CA LYS A 47 -15.34 -15.49 12.39
C LYS A 47 -15.53 -16.90 12.89
N ALA A 48 -16.36 -17.12 13.92
CA ALA A 48 -16.65 -18.43 14.47
C ALA A 48 -17.29 -19.42 13.46
N THR A 49 -17.82 -18.91 12.33
CA THR A 49 -18.41 -19.73 11.26
C THR A 49 -17.47 -19.99 10.09
N LEU A 50 -16.22 -19.51 10.16
CA LEU A 50 -15.25 -19.62 9.07
C LEU A 50 -14.23 -20.73 9.31
N ASP A 51 -13.85 -21.39 8.22
CA ASP A 51 -12.67 -22.26 8.13
C ASP A 51 -11.80 -21.78 6.96
N LEU A 52 -10.73 -21.04 7.27
CA LEU A 52 -9.78 -20.51 6.30
C LEU A 52 -8.51 -21.39 6.18
N SER A 53 -8.51 -22.59 6.74
CA SER A 53 -7.34 -23.50 6.74
C SER A 53 -6.93 -23.94 5.33
N ARG A 54 -7.87 -23.89 4.37
CA ARG A 54 -7.65 -24.24 2.97
C ARG A 54 -7.20 -23.07 2.08
N TRP A 55 -7.16 -21.86 2.63
CA TRP A 55 -6.63 -20.72 1.88
C TRP A 55 -5.11 -20.83 1.76
N SER A 56 -4.66 -21.37 0.64
CA SER A 56 -3.25 -21.71 0.40
C SER A 56 -2.45 -20.57 -0.22
N VAL A 57 -3.12 -19.68 -0.96
CA VAL A 57 -2.49 -18.50 -1.57
C VAL A 57 -3.41 -17.28 -1.39
N ALA A 58 -3.06 -16.44 -0.45
CA ALA A 58 -3.70 -15.15 -0.18
C ALA A 58 -2.89 -14.05 -0.84
N SER A 59 -3.12 -13.82 -2.15
CA SER A 59 -2.35 -12.85 -2.92
C SER A 59 -2.60 -11.41 -2.45
N ASN A 60 -1.52 -10.66 -2.28
CA ASN A 60 -1.56 -9.22 -1.97
C ASN A 60 -0.67 -8.48 -2.96
N GLY A 61 -1.23 -7.48 -3.65
CA GLY A 61 -0.53 -6.71 -4.68
C GLY A 61 -1.41 -5.58 -5.21
N ALA A 62 -1.03 -5.04 -6.37
CA ALA A 62 -1.63 -3.88 -7.03
C ALA A 62 -1.38 -2.52 -6.33
N GLU A 63 -0.71 -2.53 -5.19
CA GLU A 63 -0.22 -1.36 -4.44
C GLU A 63 1.01 -1.77 -3.61
N PRO A 64 1.80 -0.84 -3.07
CA PRO A 64 2.88 -1.19 -2.14
C PRO A 64 2.33 -2.00 -0.96
N ILE A 65 2.97 -3.13 -0.68
CA ILE A 65 2.46 -4.10 0.30
C ILE A 65 2.81 -3.62 1.71
N ASN A 66 1.80 -3.55 2.58
CA ASN A 66 1.96 -3.14 3.97
C ASN A 66 2.03 -4.38 4.90
N LEU A 67 3.17 -4.55 5.58
CA LEU A 67 3.39 -5.69 6.48
C LEU A 67 2.46 -5.65 7.69
N GLU A 68 2.15 -4.46 8.20
CA GLU A 68 1.26 -4.31 9.35
C GLU A 68 -0.16 -4.79 9.02
N THR A 69 -0.66 -4.47 7.82
CA THR A 69 -1.93 -5.00 7.32
C THR A 69 -1.94 -6.52 7.29
N LEU A 70 -0.87 -7.15 6.79
CA LEU A 70 -0.78 -8.61 6.76
C LEU A 70 -0.75 -9.21 8.17
N ASN A 71 -0.01 -8.60 9.08
CA ASN A 71 0.06 -9.03 10.47
C ASN A 71 -1.29 -8.86 11.20
N ARG A 72 -1.96 -7.72 11.03
CA ARG A 72 -3.29 -7.47 11.61
C ARG A 72 -4.32 -8.48 11.09
N PHE A 73 -4.28 -8.77 9.79
CA PHE A 73 -5.17 -9.76 9.20
C PHE A 73 -4.89 -11.16 9.79
N TYR A 74 -3.62 -11.57 9.87
CA TYR A 74 -3.26 -12.85 10.49
C TYR A 74 -3.77 -12.92 11.94
N GLU A 75 -3.49 -11.93 12.77
CA GLU A 75 -3.93 -11.92 14.17
C GLU A 75 -5.46 -12.00 14.29
N ALA A 76 -6.20 -11.31 13.42
CA ALA A 76 -7.65 -11.30 13.43
C ALA A 76 -8.29 -12.62 12.97
N PHE A 77 -7.60 -13.41 12.13
CA PHE A 77 -8.17 -14.61 11.50
C PHE A 77 -7.41 -15.91 11.79
N LYS A 78 -6.34 -15.91 12.60
CA LYS A 78 -5.61 -17.13 12.97
C LYS A 78 -6.49 -18.18 13.64
N SER A 79 -7.49 -17.76 14.42
CA SER A 79 -8.46 -18.66 15.07
C SER A 79 -9.37 -19.39 14.07
N THR A 80 -9.52 -18.88 12.85
CA THR A 80 -10.29 -19.50 11.76
C THR A 80 -9.46 -20.50 10.93
N GLY A 81 -8.22 -20.77 11.33
CA GLY A 81 -7.30 -21.65 10.61
C GLY A 81 -6.47 -20.95 9.52
N TYR A 82 -6.59 -19.62 9.36
CA TYR A 82 -5.74 -18.87 8.45
C TYR A 82 -4.26 -18.92 8.89
N LYS A 83 -3.37 -19.15 7.94
CA LYS A 83 -1.93 -19.32 8.19
C LYS A 83 -1.17 -18.12 7.64
N ALA A 84 -0.21 -17.60 8.39
CA ALA A 84 0.67 -16.50 7.93
C ALA A 84 1.41 -16.86 6.63
N GLN A 85 1.75 -18.13 6.44
CA GLN A 85 2.42 -18.65 5.24
C GLN A 85 1.51 -18.67 4.00
N ALA A 86 0.19 -18.49 4.17
CA ALA A 86 -0.72 -18.33 3.04
C ALA A 86 -0.58 -16.93 2.39
N SER A 87 -0.10 -15.93 3.14
CA SER A 87 0.15 -14.59 2.61
C SER A 87 1.15 -14.64 1.45
N PHE A 88 0.75 -14.13 0.30
CA PHE A 88 1.50 -14.21 -0.94
C PHE A 88 1.64 -12.82 -1.58
N PRO A 89 2.63 -12.04 -1.12
CA PRO A 89 2.99 -10.79 -1.76
C PRO A 89 3.33 -11.01 -3.23
N CYS A 90 2.78 -10.16 -4.11
CA CYS A 90 3.01 -10.29 -5.54
C CYS A 90 3.01 -8.93 -6.24
N TYR A 91 3.64 -8.89 -7.40
CA TYR A 91 3.63 -7.74 -8.29
C TYR A 91 3.20 -8.16 -9.68
N GLY A 92 2.50 -7.27 -10.36
CA GLY A 92 2.08 -7.44 -11.72
C GLY A 92 1.27 -6.27 -12.25
N LEU A 93 1.04 -6.28 -13.56
CA LEU A 93 0.34 -5.24 -14.29
C LEU A 93 -0.34 -5.85 -15.52
N ALA A 94 -1.34 -5.14 -16.05
CA ALA A 94 -2.12 -5.63 -17.20
C ALA A 94 -1.25 -5.91 -18.43
N GLU A 95 -0.24 -5.09 -18.66
CA GLU A 95 0.73 -5.21 -19.76
C GLU A 95 1.59 -6.47 -19.66
N GLY A 96 1.76 -7.04 -18.46
CA GLY A 96 2.45 -8.30 -18.20
C GLY A 96 1.49 -9.50 -18.04
N THR A 97 0.26 -9.41 -18.54
CA THR A 97 -0.80 -10.41 -18.36
C THR A 97 -1.04 -10.75 -16.87
N LEU A 98 -0.99 -9.74 -16.05
CA LEU A 98 -1.23 -9.67 -14.62
C LEU A 98 -0.03 -10.05 -13.75
N PHE A 99 0.45 -11.29 -13.77
CA PHE A 99 1.41 -11.80 -12.79
C PHE A 99 2.86 -11.71 -13.30
N VAL A 100 3.73 -11.01 -12.58
CA VAL A 100 5.15 -10.83 -12.87
C VAL A 100 6.03 -11.47 -11.81
N THR A 101 5.79 -11.16 -10.53
CA THR A 101 6.55 -11.77 -9.42
C THR A 101 5.62 -12.24 -8.31
N GLY A 102 6.08 -13.20 -7.54
CA GLY A 102 5.36 -13.67 -6.36
C GLY A 102 6.28 -14.19 -5.27
N GLY A 103 5.81 -14.07 -4.05
CA GLY A 103 6.49 -14.55 -2.85
C GLY A 103 6.67 -16.06 -2.85
N PRO A 104 7.54 -16.56 -1.99
CA PRO A 104 7.70 -18.01 -1.83
C PRO A 104 6.40 -18.60 -1.27
N LYS A 105 5.91 -19.65 -1.94
CA LYS A 105 4.78 -20.41 -1.43
C LYS A 105 5.14 -21.10 -0.11
N ASP A 106 4.17 -21.14 0.80
CA ASP A 106 4.29 -21.80 2.11
C ASP A 106 5.37 -21.21 3.05
N LYS A 107 5.76 -19.95 2.81
CA LYS A 107 6.65 -19.19 3.70
C LYS A 107 6.01 -17.85 4.06
N ALA A 108 6.40 -17.31 5.20
CA ALA A 108 5.99 -15.96 5.58
C ALA A 108 6.54 -14.90 4.60
N PRO A 109 5.86 -13.75 4.43
CA PRO A 109 6.35 -12.64 3.64
C PRO A 109 7.75 -12.21 4.07
N ILE A 110 8.60 -11.92 3.08
CA ILE A 110 9.96 -11.41 3.30
C ILE A 110 9.88 -9.89 3.39
N SER A 111 10.51 -9.31 4.40
CA SER A 111 10.59 -7.87 4.58
C SER A 111 12.01 -7.41 4.84
N LEU A 112 12.30 -6.15 4.54
CA LEU A 112 13.62 -5.55 4.61
C LEU A 112 13.52 -4.14 5.19
N HIS A 113 14.36 -3.81 6.16
CA HIS A 113 14.56 -2.45 6.61
C HIS A 113 15.64 -1.78 5.77
N ILE A 114 15.35 -0.60 5.27
CA ILE A 114 16.27 0.24 4.52
C ILE A 114 16.39 1.62 5.15
N ASP A 115 17.45 2.34 4.82
CA ASP A 115 17.63 3.73 5.22
C ASP A 115 16.67 4.65 4.44
N ALA A 116 15.78 5.32 5.16
CA ALA A 116 14.74 6.18 4.56
C ALA A 116 15.33 7.43 3.89
N ASP A 117 16.38 8.03 4.46
CA ASP A 117 17.04 9.22 3.87
C ASP A 117 17.81 8.89 2.59
N LYS A 118 18.33 7.66 2.48
CA LYS A 118 19.08 7.22 1.30
C LYS A 118 18.18 6.87 0.14
N ILE A 119 17.04 6.23 0.40
CA ILE A 119 16.11 5.88 -0.68
C ILE A 119 15.51 7.13 -1.35
N GLU A 120 15.35 8.24 -0.62
CA GLU A 120 14.96 9.54 -1.20
C GLU A 120 15.97 10.04 -2.26
N LYS A 121 17.19 9.54 -2.24
CA LYS A 121 18.27 9.83 -3.20
C LYS A 121 18.51 8.69 -4.20
N ASN A 122 17.55 7.78 -4.33
CA ASN A 122 17.64 6.55 -5.13
C ASN A 122 18.79 5.61 -4.72
N VAL A 123 19.25 5.67 -3.47
CA VAL A 123 20.31 4.80 -2.94
C VAL A 123 19.71 3.79 -1.95
N ILE A 124 20.02 2.52 -2.14
CA ILE A 124 19.58 1.44 -1.28
C ILE A 124 20.69 1.09 -0.28
N ASP A 125 20.33 1.22 1.00
CA ASP A 125 21.14 0.69 2.10
C ASP A 125 20.29 -0.29 2.92
N VAL A 126 20.62 -1.55 2.81
CA VAL A 126 19.92 -2.67 3.48
C VAL A 126 20.46 -2.96 4.88
N LYS A 127 21.45 -2.21 5.33
CA LYS A 127 22.04 -2.30 6.67
C LYS A 127 22.10 -0.91 7.31
N PRO A 128 20.93 -0.26 7.47
CA PRO A 128 20.91 1.07 8.08
C PRO A 128 21.47 1.02 9.50
N THR A 129 22.17 2.07 9.90
CA THR A 129 22.68 2.22 11.26
C THR A 129 21.53 2.31 12.26
N ASP A 130 21.82 2.15 13.57
CA ASP A 130 20.77 2.13 14.59
C ASP A 130 20.07 3.47 14.75
N ASP A 131 20.77 4.57 14.47
CA ASP A 131 20.29 5.95 14.49
C ASP A 131 19.61 6.40 13.18
N ALA A 132 19.65 5.60 12.11
CA ALA A 132 18.98 5.91 10.86
C ALA A 132 17.46 5.75 10.96
N ILE A 133 16.74 6.63 10.28
CA ILE A 133 15.30 6.44 10.06
C ILE A 133 15.14 5.23 9.12
N LYS A 134 14.39 4.22 9.58
CA LYS A 134 14.21 2.97 8.86
C LYS A 134 12.86 2.92 8.18
N ARG A 135 12.85 2.60 6.88
CA ARG A 135 11.65 2.26 6.12
C ARG A 135 11.57 0.75 5.96
N LEU A 136 10.40 0.19 6.26
CA LEU A 136 10.12 -1.23 6.08
C LEU A 136 9.50 -1.46 4.71
N LEU A 137 10.11 -2.34 3.91
CA LEU A 137 9.56 -2.78 2.62
C LEU A 137 9.28 -4.27 2.64
N VAL A 138 8.20 -4.67 2.00
CA VAL A 138 7.85 -6.09 1.78
C VAL A 138 8.24 -6.48 0.37
N ALA A 139 8.92 -7.62 0.23
CA ALA A 139 9.26 -8.18 -1.06
C ALA A 139 7.99 -8.61 -1.81
N SER A 140 7.91 -8.23 -3.07
CA SER A 140 6.87 -8.72 -4.00
C SER A 140 7.23 -10.07 -4.65
N GLY A 141 8.28 -10.71 -4.16
CA GLY A 141 8.70 -12.04 -4.56
C GLY A 141 9.73 -12.07 -5.70
N THR A 142 9.91 -13.25 -6.25
CA THR A 142 10.83 -13.52 -7.37
C THR A 142 10.09 -13.51 -8.70
N PRO A 143 10.77 -13.22 -9.83
CA PRO A 143 10.18 -13.35 -11.15
C PRO A 143 9.59 -14.74 -11.39
N ALA A 144 8.47 -14.80 -12.13
CA ALA A 144 7.93 -16.06 -12.62
C ALA A 144 8.93 -16.76 -13.55
N GLU A 145 8.80 -18.08 -13.72
CA GLU A 145 9.81 -18.95 -14.36
C GLU A 145 10.22 -18.47 -15.76
N GLU A 146 9.30 -17.92 -16.54
CA GLU A 146 9.53 -17.45 -17.91
C GLU A 146 9.71 -15.93 -18.02
N GLN A 147 9.95 -15.25 -16.88
CA GLN A 147 10.08 -13.80 -16.84
C GLN A 147 11.45 -13.36 -16.37
N SER A 148 11.93 -12.29 -16.95
CA SER A 148 13.16 -11.60 -16.56
C SER A 148 12.85 -10.18 -16.13
N ILE A 149 13.45 -9.74 -15.04
CA ILE A 149 13.35 -8.38 -14.53
C ILE A 149 14.71 -7.72 -14.55
N LYS A 150 14.75 -6.48 -15.01
CA LYS A 150 15.89 -5.59 -14.87
C LYS A 150 15.45 -4.30 -14.18
N ILE A 151 16.35 -3.76 -13.36
CA ILE A 151 16.20 -2.44 -12.77
C ILE A 151 17.02 -1.47 -13.60
N VAL A 152 16.35 -0.51 -14.23
CA VAL A 152 16.94 0.34 -15.26
C VAL A 152 16.77 1.80 -14.90
N ASN A 153 17.82 2.59 -15.07
CA ASN A 153 17.75 4.03 -14.91
C ASN A 153 16.86 4.64 -16.02
N PRO A 154 15.72 5.29 -15.68
CA PRO A 154 14.73 5.72 -16.66
C PRO A 154 15.23 6.81 -17.64
N ASN A 155 16.31 7.53 -17.27
CA ASN A 155 16.88 8.59 -18.09
C ASN A 155 18.01 8.10 -19.01
N THR A 156 18.81 7.14 -18.56
CA THR A 156 19.98 6.67 -19.30
C THR A 156 19.75 5.33 -20.00
N PHE A 157 18.69 4.64 -19.63
CA PHE A 157 18.34 3.28 -20.10
C PHE A 157 19.44 2.23 -19.81
N ARG A 158 20.31 2.51 -18.84
CA ARG A 158 21.34 1.58 -18.36
C ARG A 158 20.84 0.83 -17.14
N GLU A 159 21.26 -0.40 -17.00
CA GLU A 159 20.99 -1.20 -15.80
C GLU A 159 21.59 -0.52 -14.56
N CYS A 160 20.79 -0.42 -13.50
CA CYS A 160 21.18 0.12 -12.22
C CYS A 160 22.10 -0.86 -11.47
N SER A 161 22.97 -0.33 -10.62
CA SER A 161 23.68 -1.18 -9.64
C SER A 161 22.71 -1.75 -8.60
N SER A 162 23.10 -2.80 -7.89
CA SER A 162 22.29 -3.43 -6.83
C SER A 162 21.97 -2.51 -5.65
N THR A 163 22.59 -1.33 -5.59
CA THR A 163 22.37 -0.33 -4.54
C THR A 163 21.57 0.87 -5.02
N GLN A 164 20.88 0.76 -6.14
CA GLN A 164 20.11 1.86 -6.73
C GLN A 164 18.66 1.46 -6.99
N VAL A 165 17.77 2.43 -6.83
CA VAL A 165 16.38 2.36 -7.32
C VAL A 165 16.38 2.73 -8.80
N GLY A 166 15.60 2.01 -9.59
CA GLY A 166 15.33 2.31 -11.00
C GLY A 166 13.95 1.86 -11.42
N GLU A 167 13.62 2.08 -12.69
CA GLU A 167 12.40 1.60 -13.31
C GLU A 167 12.45 0.07 -13.45
N ILE A 168 11.38 -0.60 -13.09
CA ILE A 168 11.24 -2.05 -13.23
C ILE A 168 10.93 -2.35 -14.69
N TRP A 169 11.83 -3.04 -15.38
CA TRP A 169 11.63 -3.50 -16.75
C TRP A 169 11.41 -5.01 -16.79
N VAL A 170 10.42 -5.44 -17.55
CA VAL A 170 9.99 -6.85 -17.60
C VAL A 170 10.11 -7.39 -19.03
N SER A 171 10.66 -8.59 -19.18
CA SER A 171 10.68 -9.35 -20.43
C SER A 171 10.20 -10.77 -20.17
N GLY A 172 9.47 -11.36 -21.12
CA GLY A 172 8.96 -12.73 -21.05
C GLY A 172 7.68 -12.91 -21.87
N ASP A 173 7.27 -14.14 -22.00
CA ASP A 173 6.15 -14.54 -22.88
C ASP A 173 4.78 -14.01 -22.44
N SER A 174 4.63 -13.62 -21.18
CA SER A 174 3.40 -13.02 -20.64
C SER A 174 3.26 -11.53 -20.98
N VAL A 175 4.34 -10.88 -21.46
CA VAL A 175 4.28 -9.46 -21.85
C VAL A 175 3.41 -9.31 -23.10
N ALA A 176 2.43 -8.40 -23.03
CA ALA A 176 1.53 -8.11 -24.13
C ALA A 176 2.29 -7.56 -25.36
N LYS A 177 1.69 -7.70 -26.55
CA LYS A 177 2.31 -7.22 -27.79
C LYS A 177 2.27 -5.70 -27.96
N GLY A 178 1.47 -5.01 -27.17
CA GLY A 178 1.34 -3.55 -27.19
C GLY A 178 -0.08 -3.05 -26.98
N TYR A 179 -0.26 -1.75 -27.13
CA TYR A 179 -1.54 -1.07 -27.01
C TYR A 179 -2.28 -1.03 -28.36
N TRP A 180 -3.57 -1.30 -28.33
CA TRP A 180 -4.41 -1.30 -29.53
C TRP A 180 -4.43 0.10 -30.18
N ASN A 181 -4.11 0.15 -31.48
CA ASN A 181 -4.04 1.39 -32.27
C ASN A 181 -3.13 2.50 -31.70
N ARG A 182 -2.05 2.12 -30.99
CA ARG A 182 -1.07 3.05 -30.41
C ARG A 182 0.36 2.60 -30.74
N PRO A 183 0.80 2.65 -32.00
CA PRO A 183 2.09 2.10 -32.42
C PRO A 183 3.29 2.80 -31.75
N ASP A 184 3.26 4.13 -31.64
CA ASP A 184 4.37 4.89 -31.03
C ASP A 184 4.50 4.58 -29.54
N GLN A 185 3.39 4.61 -28.80
CA GLN A 185 3.36 4.26 -27.39
C GLN A 185 3.74 2.78 -27.15
N THR A 186 3.31 1.88 -28.05
CA THR A 186 3.70 0.47 -28.03
C THR A 186 5.21 0.33 -28.16
N LYS A 187 5.81 1.01 -29.13
CA LYS A 187 7.26 0.98 -29.34
C LYS A 187 8.04 1.49 -28.12
N GLU A 188 7.59 2.60 -27.54
CA GLU A 188 8.22 3.20 -26.36
C GLU A 188 8.11 2.31 -25.12
N THR A 189 6.93 1.71 -24.92
CA THR A 189 6.63 0.97 -23.67
C THR A 189 7.06 -0.49 -23.74
N PHE A 190 6.85 -1.19 -24.86
CA PHE A 190 7.05 -2.65 -24.95
C PHE A 190 8.31 -3.08 -25.69
N HIS A 191 8.98 -2.16 -26.39
CA HIS A 191 10.16 -2.50 -27.18
C HIS A 191 11.41 -1.77 -26.68
N ALA A 192 11.47 -1.50 -25.38
CA ALA A 192 12.64 -0.86 -24.79
C ALA A 192 13.85 -1.80 -24.79
N ARG A 193 15.07 -1.24 -24.90
CA ARG A 193 16.31 -1.98 -24.85
C ARG A 193 17.24 -1.37 -23.81
N VAL A 194 17.92 -2.22 -23.07
CA VAL A 194 18.89 -1.79 -22.08
C VAL A 194 20.20 -1.38 -22.79
N VAL A 195 20.66 -0.18 -22.52
CA VAL A 195 21.88 0.38 -23.14
C VAL A 195 23.13 -0.30 -22.55
N GLY A 196 23.97 -0.83 -23.43
CA GLY A 196 25.24 -1.46 -23.04
C GLY A 196 25.11 -2.95 -22.69
N VAL A 197 23.97 -3.56 -22.95
CA VAL A 197 23.74 -5.00 -22.86
C VAL A 197 23.53 -5.54 -24.27
N GLU A 198 24.31 -6.56 -24.66
CA GLU A 198 24.17 -7.25 -25.93
C GLU A 198 23.17 -8.41 -25.79
N ASP A 199 21.92 -8.11 -25.42
CA ASP A 199 20.83 -9.06 -25.51
C ASP A 199 19.83 -8.62 -26.61
N GLU A 200 19.17 -9.56 -27.23
CA GLU A 200 18.12 -9.29 -28.24
C GLU A 200 16.76 -9.02 -27.60
N ASN A 201 16.67 -9.01 -26.27
CA ASN A 201 15.42 -8.91 -25.56
C ASN A 201 14.82 -7.50 -25.69
N HIS A 202 13.53 -7.47 -25.86
CA HIS A 202 12.73 -6.28 -25.67
C HIS A 202 12.11 -6.32 -24.26
N TYR A 203 12.09 -5.18 -23.62
CA TYR A 203 11.55 -5.03 -22.28
C TYR A 203 10.32 -4.12 -22.29
N LEU A 204 9.34 -4.52 -21.50
CA LEU A 204 8.23 -3.67 -21.08
C LEU A 204 8.74 -2.69 -20.02
N ARG A 205 8.56 -1.41 -20.27
CA ARG A 205 8.75 -0.33 -19.27
C ARG A 205 7.49 -0.22 -18.45
N THR A 206 7.58 -0.51 -17.15
CA THR A 206 6.37 -0.55 -16.31
C THR A 206 5.97 0.82 -15.77
N GLY A 207 6.91 1.76 -15.70
CA GLY A 207 6.75 3.03 -15.00
C GLY A 207 6.73 2.89 -13.48
N ASP A 208 6.90 1.68 -12.94
CA ASP A 208 7.03 1.44 -11.52
C ASP A 208 8.52 1.43 -11.14
N LEU A 209 8.83 1.97 -9.96
CA LEU A 209 10.18 2.05 -9.42
C LEU A 209 10.41 0.94 -8.39
N GLY A 210 11.63 0.42 -8.34
CA GLY A 210 12.01 -0.61 -7.40
C GLY A 210 13.48 -1.01 -7.47
N PHE A 211 13.80 -2.06 -6.77
CA PHE A 211 15.13 -2.67 -6.78
C PHE A 211 15.06 -4.17 -6.55
N LEU A 212 16.13 -4.88 -6.88
CA LEU A 212 16.29 -6.29 -6.58
C LEU A 212 17.30 -6.46 -5.44
N HIS A 213 16.93 -7.27 -4.44
CA HIS A 213 17.83 -7.68 -3.37
C HIS A 213 17.60 -9.17 -3.06
N ASP A 214 18.65 -9.97 -3.07
CA ASP A 214 18.60 -11.43 -2.91
C ASP A 214 17.54 -12.09 -3.83
N ASN A 215 17.52 -11.66 -5.09
CA ASN A 215 16.55 -12.08 -6.12
C ASN A 215 15.08 -11.79 -5.77
N GLN A 216 14.81 -10.95 -4.78
CA GLN A 216 13.47 -10.49 -4.44
C GLN A 216 13.24 -9.09 -5.00
N LEU A 217 12.07 -8.86 -5.59
CA LEU A 217 11.66 -7.53 -6.05
C LEU A 217 11.06 -6.74 -4.90
N TYR A 218 11.53 -5.51 -4.73
CA TYR A 218 10.95 -4.53 -3.82
C TYR A 218 10.45 -3.35 -4.63
N VAL A 219 9.14 -3.15 -4.68
CA VAL A 219 8.48 -2.03 -5.36
C VAL A 219 8.45 -0.85 -4.41
N THR A 220 8.94 0.31 -4.85
CA THR A 220 9.04 1.52 -4.01
C THR A 220 7.98 2.56 -4.32
N GLY A 221 7.44 2.56 -5.54
CA GLY A 221 6.39 3.47 -5.99
C GLY A 221 6.31 3.56 -7.50
N ARG A 222 5.65 4.60 -8.01
CA ARG A 222 5.56 4.91 -9.44
C ARG A 222 6.41 6.12 -9.80
N GLU A 223 7.06 6.09 -10.95
CA GLU A 223 7.85 7.21 -11.46
C GLU A 223 7.01 8.51 -11.60
N LYS A 224 5.80 8.38 -12.14
CA LYS A 224 4.90 9.52 -12.38
C LYS A 224 4.28 10.10 -11.12
N ASP A 225 4.19 9.32 -10.06
CA ASP A 225 3.58 9.72 -8.79
C ASP A 225 4.62 10.26 -7.80
N LEU A 226 5.91 10.14 -8.14
CA LEU A 226 7.00 10.58 -7.28
C LEU A 226 6.96 12.10 -7.07
N ILE A 227 6.92 12.51 -5.82
CA ILE A 227 6.92 13.92 -5.42
C ILE A 227 8.37 14.37 -5.25
N ILE A 228 8.82 15.36 -6.03
CA ILE A 228 10.21 15.81 -5.98
C ILE A 228 10.26 17.21 -5.37
N ILE A 229 10.67 17.30 -4.11
CA ILE A 229 10.80 18.56 -3.39
C ILE A 229 12.27 18.79 -3.02
N ARG A 230 12.84 19.92 -3.44
CA ARG A 230 14.25 20.29 -3.18
C ARG A 230 15.24 19.19 -3.56
N GLY A 231 14.96 18.49 -4.67
CA GLY A 231 15.83 17.44 -5.20
C GLY A 231 15.79 16.11 -4.43
N ARG A 232 14.83 15.93 -3.52
CA ARG A 232 14.56 14.66 -2.84
C ARG A 232 13.28 14.02 -3.36
N ASN A 233 13.28 12.71 -3.46
CA ASN A 233 12.14 11.91 -3.89
C ASN A 233 11.31 11.53 -2.66
N HIS A 234 10.05 11.96 -2.64
CA HIS A 234 9.09 11.56 -1.62
C HIS A 234 8.04 10.67 -2.26
N TYR A 235 7.82 9.51 -1.67
CA TYR A 235 6.84 8.56 -2.14
C TYR A 235 5.48 8.92 -1.52
N PRO A 236 4.42 9.15 -2.32
CA PRO A 236 3.11 9.52 -1.81
C PRO A 236 2.61 8.61 -0.69
N GLN A 237 2.83 7.32 -0.83
CA GLN A 237 2.37 6.30 0.11
C GLN A 237 2.97 6.49 1.52
N ASP A 238 4.22 6.91 1.63
CA ASP A 238 4.87 7.15 2.93
C ASP A 238 4.25 8.35 3.64
N ILE A 239 3.92 9.39 2.87
CA ILE A 239 3.22 10.59 3.39
C ILE A 239 1.79 10.22 3.80
N GLU A 240 1.07 9.47 2.96
CA GLU A 240 -0.29 9.01 3.21
C GLU A 240 -0.37 8.13 4.46
N GLU A 241 0.59 7.23 4.65
CA GLU A 241 0.69 6.39 5.84
C GLU A 241 0.99 7.25 7.09
N THR A 242 1.95 8.17 7.01
CA THR A 242 2.28 9.11 8.09
C THR A 242 1.07 9.93 8.52
N VAL A 243 0.32 10.48 7.55
CA VAL A 243 -0.90 11.25 7.81
C VAL A 243 -2.00 10.38 8.39
N SER A 244 -2.17 9.16 7.89
CA SER A 244 -3.17 8.21 8.41
C SER A 244 -2.88 7.77 9.83
N ALA A 245 -1.59 7.70 10.22
CA ALA A 245 -1.14 7.37 11.57
C ALA A 245 -1.17 8.57 12.52
N ALA A 246 -1.29 9.81 12.01
CA ALA A 246 -1.35 10.99 12.84
C ALA A 246 -2.55 10.94 13.77
N ASP A 247 -2.29 10.88 15.08
CA ASP A 247 -3.32 10.88 16.12
C ASP A 247 -3.34 12.24 16.85
N PRO A 248 -4.23 13.16 16.43
CA PRO A 248 -4.38 14.45 17.11
C PRO A 248 -5.00 14.31 18.51
N THR A 249 -5.47 13.13 18.89
CA THR A 249 -6.20 12.88 20.13
C THR A 249 -5.33 12.36 21.27
N GLN A 250 -4.01 12.20 21.03
CA GLN A 250 -3.04 11.75 22.02
C GLN A 250 -3.43 10.46 22.78
N GLY A 251 -3.93 9.46 22.06
CA GLY A 251 -4.21 8.14 22.64
C GLY A 251 -5.69 7.83 22.91
N GLN A 252 -6.60 8.62 22.40
CA GLN A 252 -8.03 8.27 22.39
C GLN A 252 -8.37 7.48 21.11
N ASN A 253 -8.08 6.27 21.11
CA ASN A 253 -8.46 5.10 20.26
C ASN A 253 -9.12 5.27 18.87
N GLN A 254 -9.24 6.45 18.27
CA GLN A 254 -9.76 6.62 16.91
C GLN A 254 -9.14 7.85 16.23
N SER A 255 -8.28 7.62 15.25
CA SER A 255 -7.84 8.69 14.34
C SER A 255 -9.07 9.33 13.66
N PRO A 256 -9.17 10.67 13.64
CA PRO A 256 -10.23 11.35 12.91
C PRO A 256 -10.09 11.20 11.40
N ILE A 257 -8.91 10.77 10.93
CA ILE A 257 -8.62 10.53 9.53
C ILE A 257 -9.03 9.09 9.19
N ARG A 258 -9.79 8.96 8.13
CA ARG A 258 -10.25 7.65 7.67
C ARG A 258 -9.10 6.92 7.00
N VAL A 259 -8.67 5.81 7.59
CA VAL A 259 -7.58 4.96 7.07
C VAL A 259 -7.86 4.58 5.61
N GLY A 260 -6.84 4.73 4.74
CA GLY A 260 -6.95 4.44 3.31
C GLY A 260 -7.63 5.53 2.47
N ASN A 261 -8.00 6.67 3.06
CA ASN A 261 -8.63 7.79 2.38
C ASN A 261 -7.78 9.07 2.51
N VAL A 262 -6.48 8.92 2.30
CA VAL A 262 -5.51 10.01 2.21
C VAL A 262 -4.90 9.97 0.82
N ALA A 263 -4.65 11.13 0.23
CA ALA A 263 -3.93 11.27 -1.02
C ALA A 263 -2.87 12.37 -0.88
N ALA A 264 -1.64 12.04 -1.22
CA ALA A 264 -0.52 12.97 -1.27
C ALA A 264 -0.08 13.16 -2.72
N PHE A 265 0.09 14.41 -3.15
CA PHE A 265 0.55 14.75 -4.49
C PHE A 265 1.22 16.12 -4.51
N SER A 266 1.96 16.43 -5.55
CA SER A 266 2.51 17.78 -5.74
C SER A 266 1.69 18.61 -6.73
N ILE A 267 1.72 19.92 -6.53
CA ILE A 267 1.26 20.91 -7.49
C ILE A 267 2.37 21.92 -7.74
N LYS A 268 2.39 22.47 -8.94
CA LYS A 268 3.36 23.51 -9.30
C LYS A 268 2.75 24.88 -9.06
N ILE A 269 3.35 25.66 -8.15
CA ILE A 269 2.97 27.04 -7.86
C ILE A 269 4.25 27.89 -8.00
N ASP A 270 4.20 28.92 -8.84
CA ASP A 270 5.34 29.83 -9.09
C ASP A 270 6.64 29.08 -9.44
N ASP A 271 6.53 28.07 -10.31
CA ASP A 271 7.61 27.15 -10.71
C ASP A 271 8.22 26.28 -9.61
N GLU A 272 7.69 26.30 -8.40
CA GLU A 272 8.08 25.40 -7.31
C GLU A 272 7.05 24.28 -7.09
N GLU A 273 7.52 23.07 -6.88
CA GLU A 273 6.65 21.97 -6.42
C GLU A 273 6.29 22.13 -4.94
N LYS A 274 4.99 22.07 -4.67
CA LYS A 274 4.42 22.14 -3.33
C LYS A 274 3.64 20.84 -3.03
N LEU A 275 3.90 20.29 -1.85
CA LEU A 275 3.14 19.14 -1.36
C LEU A 275 1.69 19.56 -1.06
N VAL A 276 0.76 18.75 -1.53
CA VAL A 276 -0.66 18.81 -1.17
C VAL A 276 -1.06 17.46 -0.59
N VAL A 277 -1.74 17.50 0.54
CA VAL A 277 -2.33 16.33 1.17
C VAL A 277 -3.83 16.54 1.29
N ALA A 278 -4.61 15.60 0.77
CA ALA A 278 -6.05 15.55 0.92
C ALA A 278 -6.41 14.32 1.77
N ALA A 279 -7.18 14.52 2.84
CA ALA A 279 -7.58 13.44 3.74
C ALA A 279 -9.08 13.47 4.01
N GLU A 280 -9.75 12.32 3.97
CA GLU A 280 -11.15 12.19 4.37
C GLU A 280 -11.24 12.09 5.89
N VAL A 281 -11.99 13.00 6.48
CA VAL A 281 -12.29 13.00 7.92
C VAL A 281 -13.53 12.15 8.19
N ASP A 282 -13.49 11.35 9.24
CA ASP A 282 -14.64 10.52 9.63
C ASP A 282 -15.91 11.36 9.90
N ARG A 283 -17.04 10.90 9.39
CA ARG A 283 -18.30 11.64 9.47
C ARG A 283 -18.84 11.77 10.89
N HIS A 284 -18.55 10.82 11.78
CA HIS A 284 -18.93 10.92 13.19
C HIS A 284 -18.14 12.03 13.86
N TYR A 285 -16.85 12.09 13.57
CA TYR A 285 -15.97 13.15 14.05
C TYR A 285 -16.47 14.53 13.62
N LEU A 286 -16.75 14.72 12.32
CA LEU A 286 -17.30 15.99 11.80
C LEU A 286 -18.65 16.39 12.42
N LYS A 287 -19.54 15.44 12.69
CA LYS A 287 -20.80 15.71 13.36
C LYS A 287 -20.59 16.17 14.80
N THR A 288 -19.64 15.57 15.48
CA THR A 288 -19.26 15.93 16.86
C THR A 288 -18.68 17.34 16.90
N CYS A 289 -17.72 17.66 16.01
CA CYS A 289 -17.15 19.01 15.89
C CYS A 289 -18.22 20.06 15.62
N LYS A 290 -19.12 19.84 14.65
CA LYS A 290 -20.21 20.78 14.33
C LYS A 290 -21.18 20.99 15.52
N ARG A 291 -21.43 19.97 16.33
CA ARG A 291 -22.24 20.07 17.54
C ARG A 291 -21.54 20.94 18.60
N PHE A 292 -20.22 20.77 18.78
CA PHE A 292 -19.42 21.59 19.71
C PHE A 292 -19.36 23.06 19.29
N THR A 293 -19.07 23.36 18.04
CA THR A 293 -19.05 24.73 17.52
C THR A 293 -20.38 25.44 17.79
N LYS A 294 -21.51 24.75 17.56
CA LYS A 294 -22.85 25.28 17.79
C LYS A 294 -23.15 25.52 19.28
N LEU A 295 -22.61 24.71 20.20
CA LEU A 295 -22.73 24.86 21.64
C LEU A 295 -21.85 26.01 22.17
N GLN A 296 -20.70 26.27 21.60
CA GLN A 296 -19.87 27.42 21.93
C GLN A 296 -20.52 28.76 21.52
N GLU A 297 -21.27 28.77 20.42
CA GLU A 297 -22.04 29.96 19.98
C GLU A 297 -23.24 30.27 20.87
N THR A 298 -23.73 29.33 21.69
CA THR A 298 -24.96 29.50 22.52
C THR A 298 -24.71 29.74 24.01
N ASP A 299 -23.44 29.93 24.46
CA ASP A 299 -23.08 30.09 25.89
C ASP A 299 -23.61 28.98 26.85
N GLU A 300 -24.24 27.95 26.33
CA GLU A 300 -24.64 26.78 27.12
C GLU A 300 -23.45 25.83 27.26
N LYS A 301 -22.93 25.68 28.50
CA LYS A 301 -21.95 24.63 28.80
C LYS A 301 -22.63 23.27 28.57
N PRO A 302 -22.10 22.42 27.67
CA PRO A 302 -22.64 21.09 27.52
C PRO A 302 -22.43 20.30 28.81
N ASP A 303 -23.50 19.72 29.32
CA ASP A 303 -23.37 18.71 30.38
C ASP A 303 -22.57 17.54 29.83
N PRO A 304 -21.46 17.14 30.45
CA PRO A 304 -20.66 16.04 29.96
C PRO A 304 -21.48 14.75 30.06
N GLU A 305 -21.99 14.25 28.94
CA GLU A 305 -22.56 12.91 28.89
C GLU A 305 -21.42 11.91 29.15
N LEU A 306 -21.49 11.25 30.29
CA LEU A 306 -20.64 10.15 30.64
C LEU A 306 -21.09 8.88 29.90
N ASP A 307 -20.16 8.07 29.43
CA ASP A 307 -20.49 6.73 28.93
C ASP A 307 -20.88 5.79 30.09
N GLU A 308 -21.35 4.60 29.78
CA GLU A 308 -21.75 3.59 30.79
C GLU A 308 -20.62 3.20 31.77
N SER A 309 -19.35 3.57 31.45
CA SER A 309 -18.18 3.37 32.31
C SER A 309 -17.83 4.61 33.17
N GLY A 310 -18.59 5.71 33.06
CA GLY A 310 -18.36 6.96 33.78
C GLY A 310 -17.22 7.81 33.20
N LYS A 311 -16.80 7.55 31.97
CA LYS A 311 -15.81 8.38 31.27
C LYS A 311 -16.49 9.45 30.41
N GLN A 312 -15.86 10.63 30.39
CA GLN A 312 -16.31 11.76 29.58
C GLN A 312 -16.32 11.37 28.09
N LYS A 313 -17.51 11.31 27.49
CA LYS A 313 -17.74 10.76 26.14
C LYS A 313 -17.21 11.63 25.01
N TYR A 314 -16.91 12.90 25.28
CA TYR A 314 -16.50 13.86 24.26
C TYR A 314 -15.50 14.89 24.84
N LEU A 315 -14.26 14.80 24.44
CA LEU A 315 -13.34 15.94 24.52
C LEU A 315 -13.59 16.82 23.27
N SER A 316 -13.58 18.14 23.44
CA SER A 316 -13.69 19.11 22.36
C SER A 316 -12.53 18.90 21.37
N MET A 317 -12.82 18.34 20.23
CA MET A 317 -11.80 18.14 19.17
C MET A 317 -11.95 19.29 18.17
N ASP A 318 -11.00 20.20 18.21
CA ASP A 318 -10.86 21.31 17.29
C ASP A 318 -10.36 20.80 15.93
N PRO A 319 -11.05 21.08 14.80
CA PRO A 319 -10.56 20.77 13.46
C PRO A 319 -9.15 21.29 13.21
N ASP A 320 -8.77 22.41 13.81
CA ASP A 320 -7.44 22.99 13.69
C ASP A 320 -6.35 22.12 14.36
N LEU A 321 -6.69 21.34 15.40
CA LEU A 321 -5.78 20.38 16.01
C LEU A 321 -5.46 19.21 15.08
N VAL A 322 -6.43 18.73 14.28
CA VAL A 322 -6.21 17.70 13.26
C VAL A 322 -5.24 18.22 12.20
N ILE A 323 -5.49 19.44 11.71
CA ILE A 323 -4.64 20.11 10.70
C ILE A 323 -3.23 20.33 11.27
N ALA A 324 -3.11 20.73 12.55
CA ALA A 324 -1.82 20.91 13.21
C ALA A 324 -1.06 19.59 13.37
N ALA A 325 -1.74 18.51 13.78
CA ALA A 325 -1.11 17.19 13.91
C ALA A 325 -0.63 16.64 12.57
N VAL A 326 -1.43 16.79 11.50
CA VAL A 326 -1.02 16.43 10.15
C VAL A 326 0.20 17.24 9.70
N ARG A 327 0.21 18.55 9.92
CA ARG A 327 1.35 19.41 9.58
C ARG A 327 2.62 19.10 10.39
N GLN A 328 2.48 18.60 11.60
CA GLN A 328 3.61 18.20 12.44
C GLN A 328 4.16 16.82 12.04
N ALA A 329 3.30 15.94 11.51
CA ALA A 329 3.67 14.59 11.09
C ALA A 329 4.37 14.55 9.72
N ILE A 330 4.12 15.55 8.86
CA ILE A 330 4.76 15.72 7.53
C ILE A 330 6.03 16.57 7.65
#